data_b0f418c6b846825997733008b4d3c000
#
_entry.id   b0f418c6b846825997733008b4d3c000
#
_cell.length_a   1.000
_cell.length_b   1.000
_cell.length_c   1.000
_cell.angle_alpha   90.00
_cell.angle_beta   90.00
_cell.angle_gamma   90.00
#
_symmetry.space_group_name_H-M   'P 1'
#
loop_
_entity.id
_entity.type
_entity.pdbx_description
1 polymer ?
#
loop_
_entity_poly.entity_id
_entity_poly.type
_entity_poly.pdbx_seq_one_letter_code
_entity_poly.pdbx_strand_id
1 'polypeptide(L)'
;MEDNRNITNIGRQSQVEPQNLHHFMSNSPWPGPGLIGAVQTKVKQRPEFQSGAMLLVDESADQKGGEYSAGAGRQHNGRLGKVEMSQVGVFLTLATPTVSTWIDGELFLPNAWFEPAAAKRRKKAAIPPDRTFQTKPELAWQMIQRVQANGVPFEAVAMDTLYGRSRRLRAQLEAADLEYYADVPADTQVYLCRPHLIYAKTKRGKRAKRPSLMGRSYEVRSVALSQHLQWQRITLRPSEQGYLTAEFARLPVWTVYNQTVRREWLLIRLDESRITYTLSNASPLVSLETMAWRKSHRHFAECSNQDSKSDLGWDEFQAIKYRAWEHQLALTILASWFIAETRLDWAAQYQHDPDLLAYYEIEVLPRLSMANVRELLRAAMPLPQLSPTEAALLVVKHLDNRIRSRKSRLHNKSSP
;
A
#
# COMPACT_ATOMS: atom_id res chain seq x y z
N MET A 1 21.43 -7.24 8.53
CA MET A 1 22.13 -5.94 8.61
C MET A 1 21.68 -5.27 9.88
N GLU A 2 22.61 -4.91 10.74
CA GLU A 2 22.31 -4.20 12.00
C GLU A 2 22.24 -2.68 11.79
N ASP A 3 22.90 -2.19 10.73
CA ASP A 3 22.95 -0.78 10.35
C ASP A 3 21.90 -0.43 9.30
N ASN A 4 21.71 0.87 9.06
CA ASN A 4 20.87 1.40 8.00
C ASN A 4 21.17 0.72 6.65
N ARG A 5 20.13 0.26 5.96
CA ARG A 5 20.21 -0.47 4.66
C ARG A 5 20.33 0.50 3.48
N ASN A 6 21.14 1.51 3.62
CA ASN A 6 21.48 2.42 2.53
C ASN A 6 22.51 1.78 1.56
N ILE A 7 22.59 2.31 0.35
CA ILE A 7 23.48 1.77 -0.70
C ILE A 7 24.93 1.59 -0.24
N THR A 8 25.45 2.50 0.58
CA THR A 8 26.82 2.44 1.07
C THR A 8 27.02 1.24 2.00
N ASN A 9 26.11 1.00 2.91
CA ASN A 9 26.17 -0.14 3.83
C ASN A 9 25.92 -1.46 3.11
N ILE A 10 24.96 -1.49 2.16
CA ILE A 10 24.75 -2.66 1.30
C ILE A 10 26.02 -2.99 0.51
N GLY A 11 26.63 -2.00 -0.13
CA GLY A 11 27.88 -2.19 -0.89
C GLY A 11 29.01 -2.72 -0.02
N ARG A 12 29.17 -2.22 1.21
CA ARG A 12 30.16 -2.68 2.16
C ARG A 12 29.98 -4.14 2.53
N GLN A 13 28.75 -4.54 2.82
CA GLN A 13 28.46 -5.94 3.23
C GLN A 13 28.49 -6.93 2.06
N SER A 14 28.07 -6.49 0.86
CA SER A 14 28.09 -7.34 -0.34
C SER A 14 29.43 -7.30 -1.08
N GLN A 15 30.41 -6.55 -0.59
CA GLN A 15 31.72 -6.32 -1.25
C GLN A 15 31.59 -5.70 -2.66
N VAL A 16 30.50 -5.02 -2.93
CA VAL A 16 30.25 -4.29 -4.18
C VAL A 16 30.50 -2.80 -3.97
N GLU A 17 31.22 -2.18 -4.89
CA GLU A 17 31.45 -0.72 -4.82
C GLU A 17 30.10 0.04 -4.78
N PRO A 18 29.86 0.92 -3.78
CA PRO A 18 28.63 1.65 -3.63
C PRO A 18 28.24 2.47 -4.89
N GLN A 19 29.23 2.94 -5.65
CA GLN A 19 29.00 3.66 -6.89
C GLN A 19 28.36 2.80 -7.96
N ASN A 20 28.73 1.50 -8.05
CA ASN A 20 28.14 0.55 -8.97
C ASN A 20 26.68 0.26 -8.60
N LEU A 21 26.37 0.14 -7.30
CA LEU A 21 25.00 0.00 -6.82
C LEU A 21 24.18 1.27 -7.10
N HIS A 22 24.74 2.47 -6.90
CA HIS A 22 24.08 3.72 -7.29
C HIS A 22 23.80 3.77 -8.80
N HIS A 23 24.75 3.33 -9.62
CA HIS A 23 24.57 3.26 -11.07
C HIS A 23 23.47 2.26 -11.42
N PHE A 24 23.50 1.06 -10.83
CA PHE A 24 22.49 0.02 -11.01
C PHE A 24 21.08 0.52 -10.69
N MET A 25 20.92 1.21 -9.58
CA MET A 25 19.61 1.75 -9.17
C MET A 25 19.15 2.95 -9.99
N SER A 26 20.07 3.86 -10.37
CA SER A 26 19.69 5.17 -10.91
C SER A 26 19.79 5.28 -12.43
N ASN A 27 20.63 4.46 -13.06
CA ASN A 27 21.00 4.63 -14.48
C ASN A 27 20.84 3.36 -15.33
N SER A 28 20.95 2.16 -14.73
CA SER A 28 20.82 0.93 -15.50
C SER A 28 19.42 0.80 -16.13
N PRO A 29 19.31 0.29 -17.37
CA PRO A 29 18.06 0.30 -18.13
C PRO A 29 17.14 -0.90 -17.84
N TRP A 30 17.38 -1.69 -16.81
CA TRP A 30 16.53 -2.86 -16.52
C TRP A 30 15.09 -2.39 -16.17
N PRO A 31 14.07 -3.14 -16.64
CA PRO A 31 12.68 -2.71 -16.46
C PRO A 31 12.14 -3.10 -15.08
N GLY A 32 12.03 -2.14 -14.15
CA GLY A 32 11.38 -2.34 -12.85
C GLY A 32 9.97 -2.91 -12.96
N PRO A 33 9.09 -2.38 -13.82
CA PRO A 33 7.75 -2.95 -14.05
C PRO A 33 7.76 -4.40 -14.54
N GLY A 34 8.78 -4.81 -15.31
CA GLY A 34 8.94 -6.21 -15.74
C GLY A 34 9.19 -7.16 -14.57
N LEU A 35 9.98 -6.73 -13.58
CA LEU A 35 10.22 -7.51 -12.35
C LEU A 35 8.93 -7.61 -11.52
N ILE A 36 8.16 -6.53 -11.39
CA ILE A 36 6.86 -6.54 -10.71
C ILE A 36 5.91 -7.53 -11.41
N GLY A 37 5.83 -7.51 -12.73
CA GLY A 37 5.03 -8.47 -13.51
C GLY A 37 5.46 -9.93 -13.31
N ALA A 38 6.76 -10.19 -13.18
CA ALA A 38 7.28 -11.53 -12.87
C ALA A 38 6.86 -11.99 -11.47
N VAL A 39 6.90 -11.09 -10.46
CA VAL A 39 6.39 -11.39 -9.12
C VAL A 39 4.88 -11.67 -9.16
N GLN A 40 4.08 -10.85 -9.84
CA GLN A 40 2.64 -11.09 -10.00
C GLN A 40 2.35 -12.45 -10.65
N THR A 41 3.18 -12.88 -11.60
CA THR A 41 3.08 -14.20 -12.23
C THR A 41 3.33 -15.33 -11.21
N LYS A 42 4.29 -15.16 -10.31
CA LYS A 42 4.55 -16.12 -9.22
C LYS A 42 3.39 -16.17 -8.23
N VAL A 43 2.89 -15.00 -7.82
CA VAL A 43 1.76 -14.87 -6.89
C VAL A 43 0.53 -15.61 -7.41
N LYS A 44 0.16 -15.40 -8.68
CA LYS A 44 -1.02 -16.04 -9.26
C LYS A 44 -0.93 -17.56 -9.39
N GLN A 45 0.26 -18.14 -9.32
CA GLN A 45 0.46 -19.60 -9.37
C GLN A 45 0.28 -20.26 -8.00
N ARG A 46 0.25 -19.48 -6.93
CA ARG A 46 0.15 -20.02 -5.55
C ARG A 46 -1.31 -20.31 -5.21
N PRO A 47 -1.62 -21.56 -4.75
CA PRO A 47 -2.98 -21.96 -4.38
C PRO A 47 -3.55 -21.10 -3.24
N GLU A 48 -2.71 -20.59 -2.34
CA GLU A 48 -3.11 -19.80 -1.18
C GLU A 48 -3.78 -18.46 -1.55
N PHE A 49 -3.56 -17.97 -2.76
CA PHE A 49 -4.18 -16.74 -3.27
C PHE A 49 -5.39 -16.99 -4.19
N GLN A 50 -5.71 -18.24 -4.52
CA GLN A 50 -6.83 -18.54 -5.43
C GLN A 50 -8.22 -18.29 -4.82
N SER A 51 -8.32 -18.21 -3.50
CA SER A 51 -9.55 -17.89 -2.78
C SER A 51 -9.29 -17.04 -1.55
N GLY A 52 -10.23 -16.17 -1.19
CA GLY A 52 -10.14 -15.33 -0.01
C GLY A 52 -9.08 -14.21 -0.09
N ALA A 53 -8.45 -14.00 -1.24
CA ALA A 53 -7.47 -12.94 -1.41
C ALA A 53 -8.16 -11.58 -1.57
N MET A 54 -7.65 -10.57 -0.86
CA MET A 54 -8.10 -9.18 -0.91
C MET A 54 -7.01 -8.29 -1.50
N LEU A 55 -7.40 -7.38 -2.38
CA LEU A 55 -6.51 -6.34 -2.88
C LEU A 55 -6.69 -5.06 -2.04
N LEU A 56 -5.63 -4.63 -1.39
CA LEU A 56 -5.65 -3.52 -0.44
C LEU A 56 -4.93 -2.32 -1.03
N VAL A 57 -5.57 -1.16 -1.00
CA VAL A 57 -5.00 0.12 -1.47
C VAL A 57 -4.62 0.96 -0.28
N ASP A 58 -3.38 1.39 -0.22
CA ASP A 58 -2.90 2.30 0.81
C ASP A 58 -1.73 3.15 0.30
N GLU A 59 -1.34 4.16 1.04
CA GLU A 59 -0.18 4.99 0.73
C GLU A 59 0.86 4.92 1.86
N SER A 60 2.10 5.15 1.48
CA SER A 60 3.18 5.29 2.43
C SER A 60 4.05 6.50 2.09
N ALA A 61 4.35 7.30 3.11
CA ALA A 61 5.16 8.50 2.99
C ALA A 61 6.53 8.30 3.63
N ASP A 62 7.58 8.76 2.95
CA ASP A 62 8.95 8.76 3.42
C ASP A 62 9.47 10.20 3.50
N GLN A 63 10.05 10.56 4.65
CA GLN A 63 10.65 11.87 4.85
C GLN A 63 11.87 12.05 3.94
N LYS A 64 11.99 13.22 3.31
CA LYS A 64 13.11 13.57 2.44
C LYS A 64 13.79 14.84 2.92
N GLY A 65 15.13 14.86 2.88
CA GLY A 65 15.94 16.00 3.30
C GLY A 65 15.98 17.17 2.31
N GLY A 66 15.31 17.07 1.15
CA GLY A 66 15.30 18.11 0.12
C GLY A 66 14.23 17.90 -0.95
N GLU A 67 14.07 18.89 -1.81
CA GLU A 67 13.00 18.96 -2.82
C GLU A 67 13.30 18.29 -4.16
N TYR A 68 14.55 17.81 -4.37
CA TYR A 68 15.00 17.31 -5.68
C TYR A 68 14.71 15.84 -5.91
N SER A 69 14.42 15.05 -4.88
CA SER A 69 13.98 13.65 -5.07
C SER A 69 12.65 13.62 -5.82
N ALA A 70 12.51 12.74 -6.81
CA ALA A 70 11.30 12.61 -7.60
C ALA A 70 10.07 12.51 -6.69
N GLY A 71 9.05 13.33 -6.91
CA GLY A 71 7.82 13.35 -6.11
C GLY A 71 7.93 13.99 -4.73
N ALA A 72 9.13 14.46 -4.31
CA ALA A 72 9.26 15.15 -3.03
C ALA A 72 8.47 16.46 -3.01
N GLY A 73 7.78 16.72 -1.93
CA GLY A 73 6.97 17.91 -1.72
C GLY A 73 6.43 17.99 -0.29
N ARG A 74 5.87 19.13 0.08
CA ARG A 74 5.17 19.28 1.35
C ARG A 74 3.85 18.50 1.29
N GLN A 75 3.82 17.35 1.91
CA GLN A 75 2.69 16.42 1.91
C GLN A 75 2.39 15.94 3.32
N HIS A 76 1.15 15.54 3.56
CA HIS A 76 0.79 14.90 4.81
C HIS A 76 1.53 13.57 4.95
N ASN A 77 2.28 13.43 6.04
CA ASN A 77 2.94 12.19 6.41
C ASN A 77 2.14 11.54 7.55
N GLY A 78 1.38 10.51 7.23
CA GLY A 78 0.48 9.84 8.18
C GLY A 78 1.21 9.27 9.41
N ARG A 79 2.47 8.81 9.25
CA ARG A 79 3.30 8.33 10.37
C ARG A 79 3.63 9.42 11.37
N LEU A 80 3.83 10.65 10.91
CA LEU A 80 4.21 11.79 11.74
C LEU A 80 3.02 12.70 12.08
N GLY A 81 1.84 12.45 11.52
CA GLY A 81 0.63 13.23 11.73
C GLY A 81 0.71 14.69 11.30
N LYS A 82 1.68 15.05 10.46
CA LYS A 82 1.95 16.44 10.05
C LYS A 82 2.30 16.56 8.57
N VAL A 83 2.22 17.79 8.05
CA VAL A 83 2.67 18.14 6.70
C VAL A 83 4.16 18.46 6.75
N GLU A 84 4.95 17.69 5.98
CA GLU A 84 6.39 17.90 5.86
C GLU A 84 6.91 17.52 4.47
N MET A 85 8.22 17.73 4.23
CA MET A 85 8.87 17.33 2.99
C MET A 85 8.92 15.81 2.91
N SER A 86 8.06 15.23 2.11
CA SER A 86 7.89 13.78 1.97
C SER A 86 7.78 13.36 0.51
N GLN A 87 8.17 12.13 0.24
CA GLN A 87 7.90 11.41 -1.00
C GLN A 87 6.82 10.36 -0.69
N VAL A 88 5.76 10.31 -1.48
CA VAL A 88 4.61 9.42 -1.22
C VAL A 88 4.46 8.43 -2.36
N GLY A 89 4.41 7.16 -2.02
CA GLY A 89 4.01 6.08 -2.92
C GLY A 89 2.60 5.60 -2.60
N VAL A 90 1.85 5.23 -3.63
CA VAL A 90 0.60 4.47 -3.54
C VAL A 90 0.93 3.02 -3.79
N PHE A 91 0.44 2.10 -2.96
CA PHE A 91 0.79 0.67 -3.02
C PHE A 91 -0.45 -0.21 -3.07
N LEU A 92 -0.30 -1.34 -3.76
CA LEU A 92 -1.25 -2.44 -3.69
C LEU A 92 -0.62 -3.61 -2.92
N THR A 93 -1.33 -4.03 -1.88
CA THR A 93 -1.02 -5.25 -1.12
C THR A 93 -2.05 -6.32 -1.47
N LEU A 94 -1.59 -7.51 -1.80
CA LEU A 94 -2.45 -8.69 -1.86
C LEU A 94 -2.37 -9.41 -0.50
N ALA A 95 -3.51 -9.68 0.10
CA ALA A 95 -3.58 -10.29 1.42
C ALA A 95 -4.61 -11.41 1.49
N THR A 96 -4.25 -12.47 2.18
CA THR A 96 -5.12 -13.53 2.66
C THR A 96 -5.11 -13.53 4.19
N PRO A 97 -5.87 -14.37 4.90
CA PRO A 97 -5.77 -14.46 6.37
C PRO A 97 -4.39 -14.86 6.87
N THR A 98 -3.56 -15.44 6.02
CA THR A 98 -2.31 -16.08 6.41
C THR A 98 -1.07 -15.33 5.98
N VAL A 99 -1.15 -14.60 4.87
CA VAL A 99 0.00 -13.93 4.26
C VAL A 99 -0.42 -12.67 3.54
N SER A 100 0.46 -11.68 3.52
CA SER A 100 0.32 -10.47 2.72
C SER A 100 1.63 -10.10 2.06
N THR A 101 1.56 -9.49 0.88
CA THR A 101 2.73 -9.02 0.13
C THR A 101 2.37 -7.82 -0.72
N TRP A 102 3.32 -6.89 -0.90
CA TRP A 102 3.18 -5.87 -1.93
C TRP A 102 3.23 -6.51 -3.31
N ILE A 103 2.35 -6.08 -4.20
CA ILE A 103 2.30 -6.59 -5.58
C ILE A 103 2.37 -5.51 -6.65
N ASP A 104 2.17 -4.25 -6.28
CA ASP A 104 2.29 -3.11 -7.19
C ASP A 104 2.49 -1.81 -6.41
N GLY A 105 2.96 -0.75 -7.10
CA GLY A 105 3.08 0.58 -6.52
C GLY A 105 3.33 1.65 -7.58
N GLU A 106 3.01 2.89 -7.23
CA GLU A 106 3.20 4.08 -8.07
C GLU A 106 3.66 5.27 -7.26
N LEU A 107 4.65 5.99 -7.79
CA LEU A 107 5.08 7.25 -7.17
C LEU A 107 4.03 8.34 -7.41
N PHE A 108 3.55 8.94 -6.34
CA PHE A 108 2.70 10.12 -6.43
C PHE A 108 3.58 11.37 -6.68
N LEU A 109 3.30 12.08 -7.77
CA LEU A 109 3.93 13.35 -8.10
C LEU A 109 2.92 14.47 -7.79
N PRO A 110 3.16 15.30 -6.75
CA PRO A 110 2.32 16.48 -6.47
C PRO A 110 2.18 17.40 -7.67
N ASN A 111 1.06 18.12 -7.77
CA ASN A 111 0.78 19.03 -8.90
C ASN A 111 1.90 20.05 -9.15
N ALA A 112 2.55 20.52 -8.09
CA ALA A 112 3.70 21.44 -8.18
C ALA A 112 4.90 20.91 -9.00
N TRP A 113 4.96 19.59 -9.28
CA TRP A 113 5.96 19.00 -10.17
C TRP A 113 5.64 19.24 -11.66
N PHE A 114 4.42 19.63 -12.00
CA PHE A 114 3.95 19.84 -13.37
C PHE A 114 3.88 21.32 -13.74
N GLU A 115 4.15 22.22 -12.80
CA GLU A 115 4.22 23.65 -13.03
C GLU A 115 5.50 24.03 -13.81
N PRO A 116 5.49 25.11 -14.61
CA PRO A 116 6.66 25.56 -15.37
C PRO A 116 7.90 25.78 -14.51
N ALA A 117 7.75 26.27 -13.28
CA ALA A 117 8.85 26.48 -12.32
C ALA A 117 9.56 25.17 -11.94
N ALA A 118 8.91 24.01 -12.07
CA ALA A 118 9.49 22.72 -11.75
C ALA A 118 10.31 22.09 -12.89
N ALA A 119 10.40 22.71 -14.07
CA ALA A 119 11.04 22.11 -15.25
C ALA A 119 12.49 21.65 -14.99
N LYS A 120 13.31 22.49 -14.32
CA LYS A 120 14.70 22.15 -13.94
C LYS A 120 14.72 20.96 -12.96
N ARG A 121 13.82 20.93 -11.98
CA ARG A 121 13.69 19.87 -10.99
C ARG A 121 13.24 18.56 -11.62
N ARG A 122 12.24 18.59 -12.52
CA ARG A 122 11.80 17.41 -13.29
C ARG A 122 12.93 16.81 -14.11
N LYS A 123 13.70 17.64 -14.83
CA LYS A 123 14.86 17.18 -15.61
C LYS A 123 15.91 16.52 -14.72
N LYS A 124 16.25 17.13 -13.57
CA LYS A 124 17.22 16.57 -12.60
C LYS A 124 16.75 15.24 -12.01
N ALA A 125 15.47 15.12 -11.69
CA ALA A 125 14.86 13.91 -11.19
C ALA A 125 14.60 12.86 -12.28
N ALA A 126 14.88 13.17 -13.54
CA ALA A 126 14.65 12.33 -14.71
C ALA A 126 13.21 11.75 -14.74
N ILE A 127 12.21 12.62 -14.45
CA ILE A 127 10.79 12.21 -14.55
C ILE A 127 10.47 12.04 -16.02
N PRO A 128 9.82 10.94 -16.43
CA PRO A 128 9.43 10.70 -17.82
C PRO A 128 8.64 11.87 -18.40
N PRO A 129 8.91 12.28 -19.65
CA PRO A 129 8.30 13.47 -20.25
C PRO A 129 6.78 13.32 -20.46
N ASP A 130 6.31 12.10 -20.68
CA ASP A 130 4.90 11.71 -20.84
C ASP A 130 4.13 11.62 -19.53
N ARG A 131 4.83 11.66 -18.39
CA ARG A 131 4.17 11.63 -17.08
C ARG A 131 3.37 12.91 -16.84
N THR A 132 2.07 12.77 -16.66
CA THR A 132 1.11 13.84 -16.33
C THR A 132 0.69 13.76 -14.88
N PHE A 133 0.07 14.84 -14.37
CA PHE A 133 -0.49 14.84 -13.02
C PHE A 133 -1.63 13.82 -12.92
N GLN A 134 -1.58 13.03 -11.86
CA GLN A 134 -2.60 12.06 -11.48
C GLN A 134 -2.82 12.12 -9.98
N THR A 135 -4.08 12.06 -9.57
CA THR A 135 -4.44 11.93 -8.16
C THR A 135 -4.14 10.53 -7.65
N LYS A 136 -3.95 10.37 -6.34
CA LYS A 136 -3.73 9.05 -5.74
C LYS A 136 -4.83 8.02 -6.09
N PRO A 137 -6.14 8.36 -6.07
CA PRO A 137 -7.18 7.45 -6.55
C PRO A 137 -7.06 7.06 -8.04
N GLU A 138 -6.56 7.95 -8.91
CA GLU A 138 -6.32 7.62 -10.33
C GLU A 138 -5.14 6.66 -10.47
N LEU A 139 -4.07 6.85 -9.69
CA LEU A 139 -2.95 5.89 -9.63
C LEU A 139 -3.42 4.53 -9.12
N ALA A 140 -4.20 4.51 -8.05
CA ALA A 140 -4.77 3.26 -7.51
C ALA A 140 -5.61 2.53 -8.56
N TRP A 141 -6.46 3.24 -9.31
CA TRP A 141 -7.26 2.64 -10.37
C TRP A 141 -6.40 2.01 -11.47
N GLN A 142 -5.36 2.71 -11.94
CA GLN A 142 -4.45 2.17 -12.97
C GLN A 142 -3.73 0.91 -12.50
N MET A 143 -3.26 0.88 -11.25
CA MET A 143 -2.62 -0.30 -10.66
C MET A 143 -3.60 -1.47 -10.55
N ILE A 144 -4.84 -1.23 -10.09
CA ILE A 144 -5.88 -2.27 -10.00
C ILE A 144 -6.14 -2.88 -11.37
N GLN A 145 -6.30 -2.05 -12.42
CA GLN A 145 -6.46 -2.52 -13.79
C GLN A 145 -5.27 -3.37 -14.27
N ARG A 146 -4.06 -2.96 -13.95
CA ARG A 146 -2.82 -3.67 -14.32
C ARG A 146 -2.75 -5.05 -13.65
N VAL A 147 -3.03 -5.11 -12.35
CA VAL A 147 -3.07 -6.36 -11.56
C VAL A 147 -4.15 -7.30 -12.09
N GLN A 148 -5.34 -6.79 -12.42
CA GLN A 148 -6.44 -7.55 -13.03
C GLN A 148 -6.05 -8.07 -14.41
N ALA A 149 -5.46 -7.23 -15.27
CA ALA A 149 -5.00 -7.62 -16.59
C ALA A 149 -3.91 -8.71 -16.57
N ASN A 150 -3.07 -8.72 -15.53
CA ASN A 150 -2.06 -9.76 -15.34
C ASN A 150 -2.64 -11.06 -14.73
N GLY A 151 -3.94 -11.08 -14.45
CA GLY A 151 -4.66 -12.26 -13.97
C GLY A 151 -4.33 -12.65 -12.52
N VAL A 152 -3.90 -11.71 -11.68
CA VAL A 152 -3.74 -11.95 -10.23
C VAL A 152 -5.12 -12.09 -9.60
N PRO A 153 -5.42 -13.20 -8.89
CA PRO A 153 -6.73 -13.42 -8.30
C PRO A 153 -6.93 -12.56 -7.04
N PHE A 154 -8.12 -11.96 -6.92
CA PHE A 154 -8.59 -11.32 -5.71
C PHE A 154 -10.12 -11.25 -5.72
N GLU A 155 -10.75 -11.32 -4.55
CA GLU A 155 -12.20 -11.31 -4.43
C GLU A 155 -12.78 -9.90 -4.33
N ALA A 156 -12.08 -8.99 -3.67
CA ALA A 156 -12.54 -7.63 -3.49
C ALA A 156 -11.38 -6.65 -3.25
N VAL A 157 -11.66 -5.36 -3.40
CA VAL A 157 -10.74 -4.26 -3.13
C VAL A 157 -11.12 -3.57 -1.82
N ALA A 158 -10.19 -3.45 -0.87
CA ALA A 158 -10.40 -2.65 0.33
C ALA A 158 -9.49 -1.40 0.32
N MET A 159 -10.04 -0.28 0.78
CA MET A 159 -9.35 1.00 0.73
C MET A 159 -9.75 1.90 1.90
N ASP A 160 -8.84 2.78 2.28
CA ASP A 160 -9.06 3.75 3.34
C ASP A 160 -9.94 4.93 2.93
N THR A 161 -10.14 5.85 3.85
CA THR A 161 -10.98 7.05 3.66
C THR A 161 -10.48 7.99 2.55
N LEU A 162 -9.18 8.02 2.26
CA LEU A 162 -8.65 8.86 1.18
C LEU A 162 -9.16 8.37 -0.19
N TYR A 163 -9.09 7.08 -0.42
CA TYR A 163 -9.56 6.46 -1.67
C TYR A 163 -11.08 6.26 -1.65
N GLY A 164 -11.63 5.86 -0.52
CA GLY A 164 -13.04 5.54 -0.36
C GLY A 164 -13.97 6.74 -0.57
N ARG A 165 -13.55 7.98 -0.24
CA ARG A 165 -14.29 9.21 -0.57
C ARG A 165 -14.40 9.49 -2.07
N SER A 166 -13.52 8.88 -2.90
CA SER A 166 -13.54 9.06 -4.34
C SER A 166 -14.73 8.32 -4.97
N ARG A 167 -15.81 9.07 -5.22
CA ARG A 167 -17.00 8.55 -5.92
C ARG A 167 -16.65 8.01 -7.31
N ARG A 168 -15.65 8.61 -7.97
CA ARG A 168 -15.15 8.18 -9.27
C ARG A 168 -14.52 6.80 -9.19
N LEU A 169 -13.63 6.56 -8.20
CA LEU A 169 -12.96 5.27 -8.02
C LEU A 169 -13.97 4.17 -7.72
N ARG A 170 -14.92 4.39 -6.79
CA ARG A 170 -15.99 3.41 -6.51
C ARG A 170 -16.83 3.10 -7.76
N ALA A 171 -17.15 4.14 -8.57
CA ALA A 171 -17.87 3.95 -9.82
C ALA A 171 -17.10 3.16 -10.86
N GLN A 172 -15.77 3.31 -10.92
CA GLN A 172 -14.90 2.57 -11.82
C GLN A 172 -14.78 1.09 -11.39
N LEU A 173 -14.65 0.82 -10.10
CA LEU A 173 -14.64 -0.54 -9.55
C LEU A 173 -15.95 -1.27 -9.85
N GLU A 174 -17.10 -0.62 -9.59
CA GLU A 174 -18.42 -1.19 -9.91
C GLU A 174 -18.59 -1.46 -11.41
N ALA A 175 -18.15 -0.52 -12.27
CA ALA A 175 -18.22 -0.69 -13.72
C ALA A 175 -17.32 -1.84 -14.26
N ALA A 176 -16.30 -2.21 -13.50
CA ALA A 176 -15.41 -3.33 -13.79
C ALA A 176 -15.85 -4.62 -13.10
N ASP A 177 -17.03 -4.64 -12.48
CA ASP A 177 -17.58 -5.78 -11.72
C ASP A 177 -16.68 -6.22 -10.56
N LEU A 178 -15.97 -5.26 -9.93
CA LEU A 178 -15.12 -5.49 -8.79
C LEU A 178 -15.85 -5.12 -7.50
N GLU A 179 -15.92 -6.08 -6.57
CA GLU A 179 -16.42 -5.82 -5.23
C GLU A 179 -15.44 -4.93 -4.45
N TYR A 180 -15.95 -4.00 -3.65
CA TYR A 180 -15.10 -3.12 -2.85
C TYR A 180 -15.65 -2.88 -1.45
N TYR A 181 -14.71 -2.53 -0.55
CA TYR A 181 -14.94 -2.05 0.82
C TYR A 181 -14.18 -0.73 0.98
N ALA A 182 -14.91 0.37 0.88
CA ALA A 182 -14.37 1.73 0.84
C ALA A 182 -14.69 2.45 2.15
N ASP A 183 -13.70 2.67 3.01
CA ASP A 183 -13.91 3.50 4.20
C ASP A 183 -14.22 4.94 3.79
N VAL A 184 -15.18 5.55 4.48
CA VAL A 184 -15.65 6.90 4.15
C VAL A 184 -15.69 7.79 5.39
N PRO A 185 -15.54 9.13 5.21
CA PRO A 185 -15.68 10.07 6.30
C PRO A 185 -17.07 10.05 6.92
N ALA A 186 -17.16 10.42 8.19
CA ALA A 186 -18.40 10.46 8.97
C ALA A 186 -19.49 11.40 8.41
N ASP A 187 -19.09 12.41 7.64
CA ASP A 187 -19.95 13.41 6.98
C ASP A 187 -20.39 12.98 5.57
N THR A 188 -20.03 11.76 5.14
CA THR A 188 -20.41 11.25 3.82
C THR A 188 -21.95 11.18 3.70
N GLN A 189 -22.48 11.76 2.62
CA GLN A 189 -23.90 11.83 2.36
C GLN A 189 -24.40 10.56 1.67
N VAL A 190 -25.43 9.96 2.24
CA VAL A 190 -26.15 8.78 1.69
C VAL A 190 -27.64 9.02 1.75
N TYR A 191 -28.40 8.27 0.96
CA TYR A 191 -29.86 8.28 0.96
C TYR A 191 -30.37 6.95 1.50
N LEU A 192 -31.36 6.98 2.40
CA LEU A 192 -31.99 5.78 2.94
C LEU A 192 -33.05 5.19 1.99
N CYS A 193 -33.62 6.04 1.14
CA CYS A 193 -34.51 5.65 0.05
C CYS A 193 -33.88 6.05 -1.28
N ARG A 194 -34.21 5.33 -2.36
CA ARG A 194 -33.68 5.63 -3.69
C ARG A 194 -34.06 7.05 -4.10
N PRO A 195 -33.11 7.97 -4.30
CA PRO A 195 -33.40 9.32 -4.75
C PRO A 195 -33.81 9.33 -6.22
N HIS A 196 -34.66 10.28 -6.59
CA HIS A 196 -35.13 10.48 -7.96
C HIS A 196 -34.38 11.61 -8.63
N LEU A 197 -34.03 11.42 -9.90
CA LEU A 197 -33.45 12.45 -10.74
C LEU A 197 -34.57 13.21 -11.46
N ILE A 198 -34.78 14.50 -11.12
CA ILE A 198 -35.79 15.32 -11.71
C ILE A 198 -35.15 16.35 -12.64
N TYR A 199 -35.53 16.32 -13.89
CA TYR A 199 -35.15 17.33 -14.87
C TYR A 199 -36.21 18.44 -14.91
N ALA A 200 -35.99 19.49 -14.13
CA ALA A 200 -36.88 20.65 -14.16
C ALA A 200 -36.95 21.27 -15.55
N LYS A 201 -38.09 21.84 -15.89
CA LYS A 201 -38.21 22.69 -17.08
C LYS A 201 -37.56 24.04 -16.78
N THR A 202 -36.74 24.56 -17.69
CA THR A 202 -36.21 25.92 -17.62
C THR A 202 -37.34 26.95 -17.84
N LYS A 203 -37.10 28.21 -17.46
CA LYS A 203 -38.05 29.30 -17.73
C LYS A 203 -38.50 29.41 -19.20
N ARG A 204 -37.70 28.89 -20.14
CA ARG A 204 -38.00 28.81 -21.58
C ARG A 204 -38.62 27.46 -22.00
N GLY A 205 -39.15 26.66 -21.06
CA GLY A 205 -39.79 25.36 -21.33
C GLY A 205 -38.87 24.21 -21.73
N LYS A 206 -37.57 24.45 -21.89
CA LYS A 206 -36.60 23.40 -22.23
C LYS A 206 -36.21 22.59 -20.96
N ARG A 207 -35.96 21.30 -21.14
CA ARG A 207 -35.46 20.42 -20.07
C ARG A 207 -34.10 20.93 -19.56
N ALA A 208 -33.93 21.00 -18.24
CA ALA A 208 -32.63 21.34 -17.64
C ALA A 208 -31.54 20.34 -18.06
N LYS A 209 -30.35 20.86 -18.36
CA LYS A 209 -29.21 20.00 -18.75
C LYS A 209 -28.73 19.08 -17.59
N ARG A 210 -28.93 19.53 -16.34
CA ARG A 210 -28.56 18.77 -15.13
C ARG A 210 -29.83 18.52 -14.31
N PRO A 211 -30.04 17.26 -13.86
CA PRO A 211 -31.14 16.96 -12.96
C PRO A 211 -30.87 17.52 -11.56
N SER A 212 -31.93 17.84 -10.85
CA SER A 212 -31.92 17.98 -9.40
C SER A 212 -32.20 16.61 -8.75
N LEU A 213 -31.64 16.39 -7.58
CA LEU A 213 -31.91 15.21 -6.79
C LEU A 213 -33.09 15.47 -5.86
N MET A 214 -34.10 14.62 -5.95
CA MET A 214 -35.22 14.59 -5.03
C MET A 214 -35.06 13.44 -4.06
N GLY A 215 -34.93 13.76 -2.78
CA GLY A 215 -34.72 12.84 -1.68
C GLY A 215 -33.94 13.49 -0.55
N ARG A 216 -34.15 13.04 0.67
CA ARG A 216 -33.39 13.51 1.83
C ARG A 216 -32.11 12.72 1.98
N SER A 217 -30.96 13.39 1.99
CA SER A 217 -29.68 12.79 2.32
C SER A 217 -29.39 12.87 3.81
N TYR A 218 -28.59 11.95 4.30
CA TYR A 218 -28.15 11.86 5.69
C TYR A 218 -26.65 11.62 5.73
N GLU A 219 -25.97 12.19 6.70
CA GLU A 219 -24.60 11.83 7.00
C GLU A 219 -24.53 10.40 7.58
N VAL A 220 -23.54 9.62 7.18
CA VAL A 220 -23.39 8.23 7.67
C VAL A 220 -23.31 8.16 9.19
N ARG A 221 -22.72 9.17 9.85
CA ARG A 221 -22.71 9.26 11.33
C ARG A 221 -24.10 9.38 11.93
N SER A 222 -25.01 10.12 11.28
CA SER A 222 -26.39 10.27 11.74
C SER A 222 -27.17 8.96 11.56
N VAL A 223 -26.88 8.21 10.50
CA VAL A 223 -27.46 6.88 10.27
C VAL A 223 -26.99 5.89 11.33
N ALA A 224 -25.74 5.95 11.74
CA ALA A 224 -25.18 5.06 12.78
C ALA A 224 -25.83 5.25 14.17
N LEU A 225 -26.38 6.44 14.43
CA LEU A 225 -27.11 6.73 15.67
C LEU A 225 -28.58 6.28 15.62
N SER A 226 -29.05 5.69 14.51
CA SER A 226 -30.42 5.18 14.38
C SER A 226 -30.64 3.98 15.30
N GLN A 227 -31.74 4.00 16.06
CA GLN A 227 -32.12 2.91 16.96
C GLN A 227 -32.56 1.62 16.23
N HIS A 228 -32.68 1.66 14.91
CA HIS A 228 -33.12 0.52 14.08
C HIS A 228 -31.96 -0.33 13.55
N LEU A 229 -30.71 -0.05 13.93
CA LEU A 229 -29.55 -0.85 13.54
C LEU A 229 -29.50 -2.17 14.31
N GLN A 230 -29.37 -3.27 13.59
CA GLN A 230 -29.12 -4.58 14.19
C GLN A 230 -27.60 -4.80 14.28
N TRP A 231 -27.10 -4.72 15.50
CA TRP A 231 -25.69 -4.95 15.80
C TRP A 231 -25.40 -6.42 16.03
N GLN A 232 -24.28 -6.89 15.48
CA GLN A 232 -23.76 -8.23 15.68
C GLN A 232 -22.29 -8.16 16.06
N ARG A 233 -21.94 -8.86 17.15
CA ARG A 233 -20.54 -9.00 17.55
C ARG A 233 -19.87 -10.06 16.71
N ILE A 234 -18.78 -9.70 16.02
CA ILE A 234 -18.07 -10.55 15.06
C ILE A 234 -16.62 -10.69 15.49
N THR A 235 -16.14 -11.95 15.48
CA THR A 235 -14.72 -12.26 15.69
C THR A 235 -13.98 -12.10 14.37
N LEU A 236 -12.98 -11.25 14.34
CA LEU A 236 -12.26 -10.88 13.13
C LEU A 236 -11.01 -11.73 12.91
N ARG A 237 -10.20 -11.89 13.95
CA ARG A 237 -8.93 -12.63 13.88
C ARG A 237 -8.39 -12.93 15.27
N PRO A 238 -7.48 -13.91 15.42
CA PRO A 238 -6.65 -14.06 16.61
C PRO A 238 -5.74 -12.82 16.80
N SER A 239 -5.44 -12.49 18.06
CA SER A 239 -4.49 -11.47 18.48
C SER A 239 -3.63 -12.03 19.63
N GLU A 240 -2.56 -11.34 20.01
CA GLU A 240 -1.71 -11.74 21.13
C GLU A 240 -2.46 -11.81 22.49
N GLN A 241 -3.58 -11.09 22.59
CA GLN A 241 -4.40 -11.03 23.80
C GLN A 241 -5.72 -11.83 23.70
N GLY A 242 -5.82 -12.76 22.75
CA GLY A 242 -7.01 -13.56 22.48
C GLY A 242 -7.59 -13.29 21.09
N TYR A 243 -8.88 -12.94 20.99
CA TYR A 243 -9.54 -12.69 19.72
C TYR A 243 -9.92 -11.22 19.58
N LEU A 244 -9.56 -10.62 18.45
CA LEU A 244 -10.05 -9.29 18.07
C LEU A 244 -11.52 -9.43 17.65
N THR A 245 -12.41 -8.80 18.42
CA THR A 245 -13.83 -8.72 18.11
C THR A 245 -14.27 -7.28 17.96
N ALA A 246 -15.30 -7.04 17.17
CA ALA A 246 -15.94 -5.73 17.06
C ALA A 246 -17.44 -5.91 16.78
N GLU A 247 -18.23 -4.88 17.05
CA GLU A 247 -19.63 -4.87 16.68
C GLU A 247 -19.82 -4.28 15.29
N PHE A 248 -20.67 -4.93 14.49
CA PHE A 248 -20.99 -4.52 13.14
C PHE A 248 -22.48 -4.42 12.93
N ALA A 249 -22.87 -3.43 12.13
CA ALA A 249 -24.21 -3.33 11.56
C ALA A 249 -24.11 -2.99 10.09
N ARG A 250 -25.09 -3.40 9.28
CA ARG A 250 -25.19 -2.98 7.89
C ARG A 250 -26.61 -2.58 7.53
N LEU A 251 -26.72 -1.65 6.61
CA LEU A 251 -28.01 -1.28 6.01
C LEU A 251 -27.81 -0.88 4.55
N PRO A 252 -28.83 -1.11 3.68
CA PRO A 252 -28.77 -0.66 2.31
C PRO A 252 -28.92 0.87 2.26
N VAL A 253 -28.07 1.50 1.48
CA VAL A 253 -28.11 2.95 1.23
C VAL A 253 -27.99 3.21 -0.26
N TRP A 254 -28.25 4.46 -0.63
CA TRP A 254 -28.08 4.90 -2.01
C TRP A 254 -27.07 6.04 -2.06
N THR A 255 -26.23 6.01 -3.08
CA THR A 255 -25.30 7.09 -3.41
C THR A 255 -25.52 7.56 -4.84
N VAL A 256 -25.01 8.75 -5.16
CA VAL A 256 -25.19 9.33 -6.49
C VAL A 256 -23.86 9.87 -7.01
N TYR A 257 -23.52 9.47 -8.22
CA TYR A 257 -22.37 10.00 -8.94
C TYR A 257 -22.67 10.08 -10.44
N ASN A 258 -22.37 11.21 -11.08
CA ASN A 258 -22.60 11.47 -12.50
C ASN A 258 -24.02 11.06 -12.98
N GLN A 259 -25.05 11.49 -12.24
CA GLN A 259 -26.45 11.18 -12.52
C GLN A 259 -26.81 9.68 -12.45
N THR A 260 -25.91 8.85 -11.95
CA THR A 260 -26.19 7.45 -11.68
C THR A 260 -26.48 7.26 -10.19
N VAL A 261 -27.62 6.66 -9.90
CA VAL A 261 -28.02 6.28 -8.54
C VAL A 261 -27.58 4.85 -8.32
N ARG A 262 -26.77 4.62 -7.28
CA ARG A 262 -26.21 3.32 -6.92
C ARG A 262 -26.74 2.85 -5.59
N ARG A 263 -26.99 1.56 -5.46
CA ARG A 263 -27.26 0.92 -4.20
C ARG A 263 -25.94 0.38 -3.65
N GLU A 264 -25.61 0.76 -2.42
CA GLU A 264 -24.45 0.26 -1.68
C GLU A 264 -24.90 -0.21 -0.30
N TRP A 265 -24.08 -1.03 0.35
CA TRP A 265 -24.18 -1.29 1.77
C TRP A 265 -23.40 -0.24 2.54
N LEU A 266 -24.00 0.36 3.54
CA LEU A 266 -23.30 1.06 4.60
C LEU A 266 -23.00 0.03 5.70
N LEU A 267 -21.75 -0.37 5.83
CA LEU A 267 -21.23 -1.19 6.91
C LEU A 267 -20.67 -0.26 7.98
N ILE A 268 -21.14 -0.45 9.21
CA ILE A 268 -20.74 0.35 10.37
C ILE A 268 -20.03 -0.60 11.32
N ARG A 269 -18.82 -0.23 11.73
CA ARG A 269 -18.05 -0.96 12.75
C ARG A 269 -17.92 -0.08 13.98
N LEU A 270 -18.23 -0.65 15.14
CA LEU A 270 -18.05 -0.07 16.46
C LEU A 270 -16.96 -0.85 17.20
N ASP A 271 -15.84 -0.21 17.44
CA ASP A 271 -14.84 -0.63 18.43
C ASP A 271 -15.11 0.09 19.75
N GLU A 272 -14.41 -0.27 20.81
CA GLU A 272 -14.62 0.28 22.18
C GLU A 272 -14.77 1.81 22.25
N SER A 273 -14.10 2.56 21.38
CA SER A 273 -14.11 4.03 21.39
C SER A 273 -14.28 4.67 19.99
N ARG A 274 -14.38 3.88 18.93
CA ARG A 274 -14.37 4.42 17.57
C ARG A 274 -15.40 3.77 16.67
N ILE A 275 -16.15 4.63 15.95
CA ILE A 275 -17.05 4.18 14.88
C ILE A 275 -16.38 4.44 13.54
N THR A 276 -16.39 3.44 12.66
CA THR A 276 -15.92 3.58 11.26
C THR A 276 -17.03 3.21 10.29
N TYR A 277 -17.02 3.84 9.13
CA TYR A 277 -18.06 3.73 8.10
C TYR A 277 -17.43 3.25 6.81
N THR A 278 -18.04 2.26 6.19
CA THR A 278 -17.57 1.66 4.93
C THR A 278 -18.72 1.52 3.96
N LEU A 279 -18.53 1.96 2.72
CA LEU A 279 -19.45 1.70 1.62
C LEU A 279 -18.97 0.50 0.81
N SER A 280 -19.89 -0.37 0.42
CA SER A 280 -19.59 -1.57 -0.36
C SER A 280 -20.70 -1.86 -1.37
N ASN A 281 -20.31 -2.32 -2.56
CA ASN A 281 -21.21 -2.83 -3.60
C ASN A 281 -21.41 -4.37 -3.50
N ALA A 282 -21.02 -4.97 -2.38
CA ALA A 282 -21.16 -6.41 -2.17
C ALA A 282 -22.56 -6.92 -2.49
N SER A 283 -22.64 -8.14 -3.03
CA SER A 283 -23.91 -8.82 -3.29
C SER A 283 -24.77 -8.90 -2.02
N PRO A 284 -26.11 -8.80 -2.11
CA PRO A 284 -27.01 -9.02 -0.99
C PRO A 284 -26.85 -10.39 -0.33
N LEU A 285 -26.28 -11.36 -1.04
CA LEU A 285 -26.02 -12.72 -0.54
C LEU A 285 -24.79 -12.82 0.36
N VAL A 286 -23.90 -11.83 0.33
CA VAL A 286 -22.71 -11.80 1.19
C VAL A 286 -23.16 -11.55 2.64
N SER A 287 -22.73 -12.41 3.57
CA SER A 287 -23.10 -12.28 4.99
C SER A 287 -22.43 -11.06 5.63
N LEU A 288 -22.98 -10.57 6.75
CA LEU A 288 -22.38 -9.48 7.52
C LEU A 288 -20.99 -9.87 8.03
N GLU A 289 -20.82 -11.13 8.43
CA GLU A 289 -19.53 -11.67 8.88
C GLU A 289 -18.46 -11.62 7.78
N THR A 290 -18.80 -12.05 6.56
CA THR A 290 -17.91 -11.96 5.41
C THR A 290 -17.55 -10.53 5.08
N MET A 291 -18.52 -9.60 5.14
CA MET A 291 -18.24 -8.17 4.91
C MET A 291 -17.33 -7.60 5.99
N ALA A 292 -17.58 -7.91 7.26
CA ALA A 292 -16.74 -7.47 8.39
C ALA A 292 -15.32 -8.00 8.26
N TRP A 293 -15.20 -9.25 7.88
CA TRP A 293 -13.91 -9.91 7.66
C TRP A 293 -13.15 -9.26 6.49
N ARG A 294 -13.77 -9.09 5.31
CA ARG A 294 -13.16 -8.44 4.15
C ARG A 294 -12.70 -7.01 4.45
N LYS A 295 -13.55 -6.21 5.13
CA LYS A 295 -13.17 -4.88 5.59
C LYS A 295 -11.93 -4.92 6.50
N SER A 296 -11.85 -5.87 7.39
CA SER A 296 -10.80 -5.96 8.41
C SER A 296 -9.44 -6.33 7.82
N HIS A 297 -9.37 -6.85 6.59
CA HIS A 297 -8.12 -7.11 5.88
C HIS A 297 -7.31 -5.84 5.60
N ARG A 298 -7.91 -4.66 5.62
CA ARG A 298 -7.18 -3.40 5.44
C ARG A 298 -6.01 -3.25 6.42
N HIS A 299 -6.09 -3.85 7.60
CA HIS A 299 -4.97 -3.91 8.55
C HIS A 299 -3.69 -4.51 7.93
N PHE A 300 -3.79 -5.47 7.02
CA PHE A 300 -2.62 -6.06 6.37
C PHE A 300 -1.88 -5.07 5.46
N ALA A 301 -2.55 -4.05 4.92
CA ALA A 301 -1.86 -3.00 4.18
C ALA A 301 -0.94 -2.18 5.10
N GLU A 302 -1.43 -1.82 6.28
CA GLU A 302 -0.65 -1.12 7.31
C GLU A 302 0.54 -1.97 7.78
N CYS A 303 0.32 -3.27 8.04
CA CYS A 303 1.39 -4.21 8.39
C CYS A 303 2.43 -4.33 7.26
N SER A 304 2.01 -4.53 6.01
CA SER A 304 2.93 -4.65 4.87
C SER A 304 3.73 -3.37 4.63
N ASN A 305 3.13 -2.19 4.83
CA ASN A 305 3.82 -0.92 4.77
C ASN A 305 4.85 -0.78 5.91
N GLN A 306 4.51 -1.23 7.12
CA GLN A 306 5.42 -1.23 8.27
C GLN A 306 6.58 -2.20 8.05
N ASP A 307 6.29 -3.44 7.66
CA ASP A 307 7.29 -4.47 7.38
C ASP A 307 8.27 -4.04 6.28
N SER A 308 7.75 -3.43 5.21
CA SER A 308 8.58 -2.92 4.10
C SER A 308 9.56 -1.83 4.57
N LYS A 309 9.17 -1.00 5.54
CA LYS A 309 10.05 0.02 6.12
C LYS A 309 11.03 -0.58 7.13
N SER A 310 10.50 -1.26 8.16
CA SER A 310 11.32 -1.74 9.28
C SER A 310 12.25 -2.89 8.88
N ASP A 311 11.80 -3.82 8.05
CA ASP A 311 12.54 -5.03 7.73
C ASP A 311 13.20 -5.03 6.36
N LEU A 312 12.60 -4.40 5.34
CA LEU A 312 13.17 -4.34 4.00
C LEU A 312 13.91 -3.02 3.70
N GLY A 313 13.85 -2.02 4.60
CA GLY A 313 14.60 -0.76 4.44
C GLY A 313 14.06 0.15 3.34
N TRP A 314 12.76 0.09 3.07
CA TRP A 314 12.11 0.92 2.07
C TRP A 314 12.38 2.43 2.27
N ASP A 315 12.30 2.92 3.51
CA ASP A 315 12.47 4.34 3.86
C ASP A 315 13.94 4.76 4.04
N GLU A 316 14.88 3.82 4.04
CA GLU A 316 16.32 4.10 4.18
C GLU A 316 16.99 4.44 2.84
N PHE A 317 16.34 4.14 1.71
CA PHE A 317 16.85 4.43 0.38
C PHE A 317 16.69 5.90 0.01
N GLN A 318 17.82 6.55 -0.35
CA GLN A 318 17.86 7.95 -0.71
C GLN A 318 18.37 8.10 -2.15
N ALA A 319 17.47 8.37 -3.08
CA ALA A 319 17.79 8.66 -4.47
C ALA A 319 16.97 9.83 -5.01
N ILE A 320 17.55 10.54 -5.99
CA ILE A 320 16.90 11.69 -6.62
C ILE A 320 16.03 11.25 -7.80
N LYS A 321 16.51 10.28 -8.60
CA LYS A 321 15.90 9.93 -9.88
C LYS A 321 14.62 9.10 -9.73
N TYR A 322 13.66 9.36 -10.60
CA TYR A 322 12.42 8.61 -10.73
C TYR A 322 12.69 7.11 -10.95
N ARG A 323 13.59 6.77 -11.89
CA ARG A 323 13.99 5.38 -12.16
C ARG A 323 14.52 4.67 -10.91
N ALA A 324 15.28 5.36 -10.07
CA ALA A 324 15.81 4.75 -8.85
C ALA A 324 14.69 4.39 -7.85
N TRP A 325 13.62 5.19 -7.80
CA TRP A 325 12.44 4.86 -7.03
C TRP A 325 11.70 3.64 -7.60
N GLU A 326 11.52 3.56 -8.94
CA GLU A 326 10.91 2.40 -9.59
C GLU A 326 11.70 1.11 -9.34
N HIS A 327 13.03 1.18 -9.41
CA HIS A 327 13.91 0.04 -9.13
C HIS A 327 13.83 -0.38 -7.66
N GLN A 328 13.85 0.59 -6.73
CA GLN A 328 13.66 0.30 -5.30
C GLN A 328 12.32 -0.38 -5.04
N LEU A 329 11.24 0.13 -5.65
CA LEU A 329 9.93 -0.49 -5.56
C LEU A 329 9.94 -1.95 -6.04
N ALA A 330 10.47 -2.19 -7.23
CA ALA A 330 10.50 -3.52 -7.83
C ALA A 330 11.29 -4.53 -6.98
N LEU A 331 12.44 -4.10 -6.43
CA LEU A 331 13.25 -4.93 -5.53
C LEU A 331 12.58 -5.15 -4.17
N THR A 332 11.89 -4.15 -3.64
CA THR A 332 11.12 -4.29 -2.38
C THR A 332 9.94 -5.24 -2.54
N ILE A 333 9.22 -5.16 -3.68
CA ILE A 333 8.15 -6.11 -4.02
C ILE A 333 8.70 -7.53 -4.14
N LEU A 334 9.83 -7.72 -4.82
CA LEU A 334 10.50 -9.03 -4.92
C LEU A 334 10.89 -9.57 -3.53
N ALA A 335 11.47 -8.72 -2.67
CA ALA A 335 11.86 -9.12 -1.32
C ALA A 335 10.63 -9.45 -0.45
N SER A 336 9.57 -8.65 -0.54
CA SER A 336 8.29 -8.90 0.14
C SER A 336 7.69 -10.24 -0.29
N TRP A 337 7.72 -10.51 -1.60
CA TRP A 337 7.27 -11.79 -2.15
C TRP A 337 8.12 -12.96 -1.66
N PHE A 338 9.44 -12.84 -1.72
CA PHE A 338 10.35 -13.90 -1.24
C PHE A 338 10.04 -14.29 0.21
N ILE A 339 9.78 -13.30 1.07
CA ILE A 339 9.44 -13.56 2.46
C ILE A 339 8.06 -14.22 2.57
N ALA A 340 7.07 -13.75 1.81
CA ALA A 340 5.75 -14.36 1.78
C ALA A 340 5.80 -15.83 1.32
N GLU A 341 6.56 -16.12 0.26
CA GLU A 341 6.78 -17.47 -0.26
C GLU A 341 7.47 -18.36 0.77
N THR A 342 8.55 -17.88 1.40
CA THR A 342 9.25 -18.60 2.47
C THR A 342 8.33 -18.94 3.64
N ARG A 343 7.45 -18.01 4.05
CA ARG A 343 6.48 -18.25 5.12
C ARG A 343 5.45 -19.31 4.76
N LEU A 344 4.99 -19.31 3.52
CA LEU A 344 4.03 -20.30 3.01
C LEU A 344 4.66 -21.68 2.91
N ASP A 345 5.86 -21.78 2.34
CA ASP A 345 6.57 -23.03 2.19
C ASP A 345 6.95 -23.65 3.55
N TRP A 346 7.41 -22.80 4.47
CA TRP A 346 7.67 -23.22 5.84
C TRP A 346 6.42 -23.74 6.55
N ALA A 347 5.30 -23.03 6.41
CA ALA A 347 4.04 -23.44 7.01
C ALA A 347 3.57 -24.79 6.44
N ALA A 348 3.66 -24.97 5.13
CA ALA A 348 3.30 -26.23 4.47
C ALA A 348 4.16 -27.39 4.93
N GLN A 349 5.45 -27.18 5.20
CA GLN A 349 6.39 -28.22 5.58
C GLN A 349 6.38 -28.53 7.08
N TYR A 350 6.33 -27.52 7.93
CA TYR A 350 6.64 -27.66 9.36
C TYR A 350 5.49 -27.35 10.31
N GLN A 351 4.48 -26.55 9.91
CA GLN A 351 3.49 -26.04 10.84
C GLN A 351 2.69 -27.14 11.55
N HIS A 352 2.52 -28.28 10.91
CA HIS A 352 1.81 -29.46 11.43
C HIS A 352 2.71 -30.71 11.45
N ASP A 353 4.02 -30.56 11.50
CA ASP A 353 4.96 -31.66 11.58
C ASP A 353 4.80 -32.40 12.93
N PRO A 354 4.42 -33.71 12.92
CA PRO A 354 4.08 -34.42 14.15
C PRO A 354 5.26 -34.55 15.11
N ASP A 355 6.47 -34.71 14.59
CA ASP A 355 7.67 -34.91 15.42
C ASP A 355 8.04 -33.61 16.14
N LEU A 356 7.94 -32.46 15.44
CA LEU A 356 8.16 -31.15 16.04
C LEU A 356 7.07 -30.80 17.06
N LEU A 357 5.80 -31.07 16.75
CA LEU A 357 4.68 -30.81 17.66
C LEU A 357 4.82 -31.66 18.95
N ALA A 358 5.17 -32.92 18.82
CA ALA A 358 5.42 -33.80 19.97
C ALA A 358 6.64 -33.33 20.79
N TYR A 359 7.76 -32.95 20.14
CA TYR A 359 8.97 -32.51 20.80
C TYR A 359 8.76 -31.20 21.63
N TYR A 360 7.96 -30.25 21.09
CA TYR A 360 7.67 -28.98 21.76
C TYR A 360 6.40 -28.98 22.59
N GLU A 361 5.66 -30.09 22.64
CA GLU A 361 4.38 -30.23 23.38
C GLU A 361 3.35 -29.15 23.00
N ILE A 362 3.20 -28.86 21.70
CA ILE A 362 2.26 -27.87 21.15
C ILE A 362 1.35 -28.49 20.10
N GLU A 363 0.18 -27.88 19.86
CA GLU A 363 -0.76 -28.33 18.85
C GLU A 363 -0.43 -27.87 17.43
N VAL A 364 0.16 -26.68 17.31
CA VAL A 364 0.48 -26.05 16.04
C VAL A 364 1.72 -25.14 16.25
N LEU A 365 2.67 -25.19 15.32
CA LEU A 365 3.80 -24.24 15.33
C LEU A 365 3.35 -22.83 14.97
N PRO A 366 3.84 -21.79 15.68
CA PRO A 366 3.56 -20.40 15.31
C PRO A 366 4.01 -20.08 13.89
N ARG A 367 3.27 -19.20 13.22
CA ARG A 367 3.67 -18.71 11.89
C ARG A 367 4.98 -17.92 11.97
N LEU A 368 5.83 -18.05 10.95
CA LEU A 368 7.03 -17.24 10.86
C LEU A 368 6.68 -15.75 10.77
N SER A 369 7.32 -14.95 11.60
CA SER A 369 7.37 -13.49 11.44
C SER A 369 8.41 -13.08 10.38
N MET A 370 8.42 -11.83 9.96
CA MET A 370 9.46 -11.24 9.12
C MET A 370 10.85 -11.42 9.77
N ALA A 371 10.95 -11.19 11.08
CA ALA A 371 12.18 -11.37 11.84
C ALA A 371 12.68 -12.81 11.81
N ASN A 372 11.79 -13.80 11.94
CA ASN A 372 12.18 -15.20 11.86
C ASN A 372 12.72 -15.58 10.47
N VAL A 373 12.14 -15.08 9.38
CA VAL A 373 12.68 -15.30 8.02
C VAL A 373 14.07 -14.67 7.90
N ARG A 374 14.31 -13.51 8.48
CA ARG A 374 15.64 -12.90 8.53
C ARG A 374 16.66 -13.76 9.27
N GLU A 375 16.29 -14.35 10.41
CA GLU A 375 17.17 -15.27 11.15
C GLU A 375 17.45 -16.56 10.35
N LEU A 376 16.44 -17.11 9.66
CA LEU A 376 16.66 -18.25 8.75
C LEU A 376 17.66 -17.89 7.65
N LEU A 377 17.54 -16.71 7.03
CA LEU A 377 18.48 -16.26 6.01
C LEU A 377 19.90 -16.09 6.57
N ARG A 378 20.04 -15.52 7.77
CA ARG A 378 21.34 -15.39 8.43
C ARG A 378 22.00 -16.76 8.70
N ALA A 379 21.20 -17.74 9.09
CA ALA A 379 21.69 -19.09 9.35
C ALA A 379 22.05 -19.86 8.07
N ALA A 380 21.22 -19.70 7.01
CA ALA A 380 21.38 -20.44 5.76
C ALA A 380 22.39 -19.79 4.79
N MET A 381 22.60 -18.49 4.88
CA MET A 381 23.51 -17.70 4.05
C MET A 381 24.58 -17.04 4.93
N PRO A 382 25.59 -17.78 5.38
CA PRO A 382 26.64 -17.20 6.19
C PRO A 382 27.33 -16.07 5.39
N LEU A 383 27.37 -14.87 5.95
CA LEU A 383 28.14 -13.79 5.36
C LEU A 383 29.62 -14.17 5.36
N PRO A 384 30.39 -13.86 4.30
CA PRO A 384 31.82 -14.07 4.26
C PRO A 384 32.46 -13.43 5.50
N GLN A 385 33.12 -14.22 6.32
CA GLN A 385 33.90 -13.70 7.45
C GLN A 385 35.19 -13.12 6.90
N LEU A 386 35.41 -11.84 7.06
CA LEU A 386 36.65 -11.17 6.72
C LEU A 386 37.71 -11.55 7.76
N SER A 387 38.95 -11.80 7.30
CA SER A 387 40.07 -11.84 8.19
C SER A 387 40.28 -10.48 8.89
N PRO A 388 40.92 -10.41 10.07
CA PRO A 388 41.19 -9.13 10.73
C PRO A 388 41.89 -8.09 9.84
N THR A 389 42.77 -8.54 8.95
CA THR A 389 43.48 -7.67 8.00
C THR A 389 42.53 -7.09 6.94
N GLU A 390 41.68 -7.94 6.35
CA GLU A 390 40.66 -7.48 5.37
C GLU A 390 39.66 -6.52 6.00
N ALA A 391 39.22 -6.79 7.23
CA ALA A 391 38.35 -5.90 7.98
C ALA A 391 39.00 -4.53 8.22
N ALA A 392 40.29 -4.52 8.62
CA ALA A 392 41.05 -3.29 8.81
C ALA A 392 41.19 -2.49 7.51
N LEU A 393 41.52 -3.15 6.40
CA LEU A 393 41.63 -2.53 5.07
C LEU A 393 40.28 -1.94 4.62
N LEU A 394 39.19 -2.61 4.88
CA LEU A 394 37.84 -2.14 4.58
C LEU A 394 37.52 -0.85 5.37
N VAL A 395 37.90 -0.79 6.65
CA VAL A 395 37.76 0.42 7.49
C VAL A 395 38.60 1.57 6.94
N VAL A 396 39.86 1.31 6.56
CA VAL A 396 40.74 2.35 5.96
C VAL A 396 40.13 2.88 4.68
N LYS A 397 39.64 2.02 3.79
CA LYS A 397 38.96 2.43 2.56
C LYS A 397 37.72 3.29 2.85
N HIS A 398 36.96 2.95 3.89
CA HIS A 398 35.81 3.74 4.32
C HIS A 398 36.20 5.13 4.81
N LEU A 399 37.27 5.24 5.59
CA LEU A 399 37.79 6.53 6.07
C LEU A 399 38.30 7.40 4.92
N ASP A 400 38.99 6.82 3.94
CA ASP A 400 39.44 7.53 2.74
C ASP A 400 38.25 8.07 1.92
N ASN A 401 37.25 7.25 1.68
CA ASN A 401 36.01 7.67 0.98
C ASN A 401 35.30 8.80 1.74
N ARG A 402 35.27 8.76 3.08
CA ARG A 402 34.71 9.84 3.91
C ARG A 402 35.52 11.14 3.77
N ILE A 403 36.83 11.05 3.71
CA ILE A 403 37.72 12.20 3.49
C ILE A 403 37.47 12.80 2.11
N ARG A 404 37.43 11.98 1.05
CA ARG A 404 37.15 12.42 -0.32
C ARG A 404 35.77 13.11 -0.44
N SER A 405 34.75 12.52 0.16
CA SER A 405 33.40 13.10 0.19
C SER A 405 33.36 14.44 0.93
N ARG A 406 34.14 14.59 2.01
CA ARG A 406 34.25 15.84 2.74
C ARG A 406 34.95 16.92 1.89
N LYS A 407 36.06 16.56 1.22
CA LYS A 407 36.81 17.47 0.31
C LYS A 407 35.91 17.95 -0.84
N SER A 408 35.17 17.05 -1.49
CA SER A 408 34.22 17.37 -2.57
C SER A 408 33.13 18.34 -2.11
N ARG A 409 32.55 18.12 -0.92
CA ARG A 409 31.53 19.03 -0.35
C ARG A 409 32.06 20.41 -0.01
N LEU A 410 33.32 20.51 0.46
CA LEU A 410 33.98 21.78 0.74
C LEU A 410 34.27 22.52 -0.57
N HIS A 411 34.76 21.82 -1.60
CA HIS A 411 35.02 22.39 -2.92
C HIS A 411 33.76 22.95 -3.58
N ASN A 412 32.64 22.20 -3.51
CA ASN A 412 31.35 22.66 -4.03
C ASN A 412 30.70 23.81 -3.24
N LYS A 413 31.14 24.08 -2.00
CA LYS A 413 30.72 25.25 -1.22
C LYS A 413 31.56 26.51 -1.51
N SER A 414 32.75 26.36 -2.03
CA SER A 414 33.67 27.46 -2.37
C SER A 414 33.60 27.88 -3.85
N SER A 415 32.76 27.23 -4.67
CA SER A 415 32.45 27.70 -6.03
C SER A 415 31.19 28.57 -5.96
N PRO A 416 31.26 29.83 -6.44
CA PRO A 416 30.20 30.85 -6.37
C PRO A 416 28.94 30.44 -7.19
#